data_4b39c24d436aa843013f4debb7198931
#
_entry.id   4b39c24d436aa843013f4debb7198931
#
_cell.length_a   1.000
_cell.length_b   1.000
_cell.length_c   1.000
_cell.angle_alpha   90.00
_cell.angle_beta   90.00
_cell.angle_gamma   90.00
#
_symmetry.space_group_name_H-M   'P 1'
#
loop_
_entity.id
_entity.type
_entity.pdbx_description
1 polymer ?
#
loop_
_entity_poly.entity_id
_entity_poly.type
_entity_poly.pdbx_seq_one_letter_code
_entity_poly.pdbx_strand_id
1 'polypeptide(L)'
;TGVLHHMEEPLAGWRSLAGILRPGGVMNVALYSELGRREIPVIRAQYDSAADDVGIDGRVRQFRYNYLIDKMSDPSADRSGFGDFFTMSECRDQFFHIQEHRYAIPEIKKSLAELNLSFLGFDTQPTLRLSFEKNYPNPQDQLKLDKWWEYEQANPNAFGRMYNFWCRKPI
;
A
#
# COMPACT_ATOMS: atom_id res chain seq x y z
N THR A 1 -9.44 7.93 2.04
CA THR A 1 -8.33 6.97 2.12
C THR A 1 -7.61 6.91 0.78
N GLY A 2 -6.32 6.49 0.76
CA GLY A 2 -5.60 6.24 -0.49
C GLY A 2 -5.13 7.47 -1.28
N VAL A 3 -4.96 8.64 -0.65
CA VAL A 3 -4.55 9.89 -1.31
C VAL A 3 -3.19 10.38 -0.81
N LEU A 4 -2.89 10.19 0.47
CA LEU A 4 -1.70 10.76 1.11
C LEU A 4 -0.40 10.35 0.40
N HIS A 5 -0.28 9.10 0.01
CA HIS A 5 0.93 8.57 -0.64
C HIS A 5 1.15 9.07 -2.09
N HIS A 6 0.23 9.86 -2.62
CA HIS A 6 0.34 10.54 -3.92
C HIS A 6 0.61 12.05 -3.78
N MET A 7 0.62 12.58 -2.58
CA MET A 7 0.94 13.99 -2.35
C MET A 7 2.45 14.24 -2.43
N GLU A 8 2.85 15.44 -2.80
CA GLU A 8 4.27 15.86 -2.77
C GLU A 8 4.84 15.74 -1.35
N GLU A 9 4.07 16.21 -0.37
CA GLU A 9 4.39 16.17 1.07
C GLU A 9 3.31 15.37 1.83
N PRO A 10 3.38 14.04 1.85
CA PRO A 10 2.34 13.20 2.47
C PRO A 10 2.09 13.52 3.94
N LEU A 11 3.17 13.80 4.69
CA LEU A 11 3.07 14.10 6.11
C LEU A 11 2.40 15.45 6.38
N ALA A 12 2.59 16.44 5.51
CA ALA A 12 1.89 17.72 5.59
C ALA A 12 0.38 17.55 5.37
N GLY A 13 0.00 16.74 4.38
CA GLY A 13 -1.40 16.37 4.16
C GLY A 13 -2.01 15.63 5.35
N TRP A 14 -1.28 14.67 5.90
CA TRP A 14 -1.72 13.93 7.09
C TRP A 14 -1.85 14.84 8.32
N ARG A 15 -0.91 15.78 8.51
CA ARG A 15 -0.96 16.80 9.57
C ARG A 15 -2.21 17.69 9.45
N SER A 16 -2.57 18.09 8.24
CA SER A 16 -3.79 18.86 7.98
C SER A 16 -5.05 18.08 8.38
N LEU A 17 -5.13 16.80 8.02
CA LEU A 17 -6.23 15.93 8.42
C LEU A 17 -6.29 15.71 9.95
N ALA A 18 -5.15 15.50 10.60
CA ALA A 18 -5.06 15.39 12.05
C ALA A 18 -5.48 16.70 12.76
N GLY A 19 -5.21 17.85 12.12
CA GLY A 19 -5.60 19.17 12.61
C GLY A 19 -7.10 19.35 12.77
N ILE A 20 -7.87 18.85 11.82
CA ILE A 20 -9.35 18.98 11.84
C ILE A 20 -10.05 17.92 12.70
N LEU A 21 -9.35 16.88 13.14
CA LEU A 21 -9.90 15.91 14.08
C LEU A 21 -10.11 16.58 15.44
N ARG A 22 -11.31 16.39 16.02
CA ARG A 22 -11.57 16.72 17.42
C ARG A 22 -10.75 15.82 18.36
N PRO A 23 -10.45 16.25 19.60
CA PRO A 23 -9.89 15.37 20.62
C PRO A 23 -10.70 14.05 20.73
N GLY A 24 -10.03 12.91 20.82
CA GLY A 24 -10.64 11.59 20.80
C GLY A 24 -11.15 11.12 19.42
N GLY A 25 -11.10 11.98 18.39
CA GLY A 25 -11.51 11.64 17.03
C GLY A 25 -10.61 10.58 16.40
N VAL A 26 -11.18 9.77 15.51
CA VAL A 26 -10.49 8.68 14.80
C VAL A 26 -10.47 8.94 13.30
N MET A 27 -9.43 8.44 12.62
CA MET A 27 -9.36 8.42 11.16
C MET A 27 -8.86 7.06 10.68
N ASN A 28 -9.32 6.67 9.50
CA ASN A 28 -8.75 5.57 8.74
C ASN A 28 -7.74 6.12 7.74
N VAL A 29 -6.57 5.51 7.69
CA VAL A 29 -5.45 5.89 6.80
C VAL A 29 -5.10 4.71 5.93
N ALA A 30 -4.88 4.98 4.63
CA ALA A 30 -4.38 4.00 3.68
C ALA A 30 -3.06 4.51 3.09
N LEU A 31 -2.01 3.69 3.16
CA LEU A 31 -0.67 3.99 2.63
C LEU A 31 -0.11 2.79 1.86
N TYR A 32 0.63 3.06 0.80
CA TYR A 32 1.29 1.98 0.06
C TYR A 32 2.38 1.30 0.89
N SER A 33 2.37 -0.04 0.88
CA SER A 33 3.40 -0.86 1.52
C SER A 33 4.65 -0.93 0.63
N GLU A 34 5.81 -0.63 1.19
CA GLU A 34 7.09 -0.78 0.50
C GLU A 34 7.33 -2.24 0.12
N LEU A 35 7.17 -3.16 1.07
CA LEU A 35 7.35 -4.59 0.82
C LEU A 35 6.31 -5.15 -0.14
N GLY A 36 5.05 -4.78 0.03
CA GLY A 36 3.96 -5.26 -0.81
C GLY A 36 4.00 -4.73 -2.25
N ARG A 37 4.69 -3.62 -2.50
CA ARG A 37 4.82 -3.02 -3.83
C ARG A 37 6.21 -3.17 -4.44
N ARG A 38 7.11 -3.95 -3.83
CA ARG A 38 8.49 -4.14 -4.31
C ARG A 38 8.59 -4.67 -5.73
N GLU A 39 7.58 -5.42 -6.18
CA GLU A 39 7.54 -6.02 -7.51
C GLU A 39 7.09 -5.03 -8.61
N ILE A 40 6.39 -3.95 -8.26
CA ILE A 40 5.83 -2.99 -9.22
C ILE A 40 6.90 -2.39 -10.15
N PRO A 41 8.04 -1.88 -9.65
CA PRO A 41 9.10 -1.37 -10.52
C PRO A 41 9.69 -2.43 -11.44
N VAL A 42 9.83 -3.66 -10.97
CA VAL A 42 10.36 -4.79 -11.74
C VAL A 42 9.40 -5.15 -12.87
N ILE A 43 8.10 -5.30 -12.56
CA ILE A 43 7.06 -5.58 -13.55
C ILE A 43 6.99 -4.43 -14.57
N ARG A 44 7.01 -3.18 -14.10
CA ARG A 44 7.02 -2.03 -14.99
C ARG A 44 8.23 -2.06 -15.94
N ALA A 45 9.43 -2.25 -15.44
CA ALA A 45 10.64 -2.30 -16.24
C ALA A 45 10.62 -3.45 -17.28
N GLN A 46 10.03 -4.58 -16.92
CA GLN A 46 9.94 -5.76 -17.81
C GLN A 46 8.99 -5.53 -19.00
N TYR A 47 7.86 -4.85 -18.79
CA TYR A 47 6.80 -4.77 -19.81
C TYR A 47 6.64 -3.37 -20.42
N ASP A 48 7.31 -2.35 -19.90
CA ASP A 48 7.27 -0.99 -20.41
C ASP A 48 8.32 -0.81 -21.52
N SER A 49 7.93 -1.15 -22.73
CA SER A 49 8.78 -1.08 -23.91
C SER A 49 8.37 0.03 -24.90
N ALA A 50 7.48 0.94 -24.49
CA ALA A 50 7.01 2.01 -25.34
C ALA A 50 8.13 3.04 -25.59
N ALA A 51 8.17 3.59 -26.82
CA ALA A 51 9.07 4.67 -27.16
C ALA A 51 8.70 5.97 -26.39
N ASP A 52 9.68 6.85 -26.17
CA ASP A 52 9.52 8.06 -25.35
C ASP A 52 8.52 9.07 -25.93
N ASP A 53 8.27 9.01 -27.24
CA ASP A 53 7.32 9.86 -27.95
C ASP A 53 5.85 9.41 -27.82
N VAL A 54 5.62 8.24 -27.24
CA VAL A 54 4.28 7.70 -27.02
C VAL A 54 3.68 8.31 -25.77
N GLY A 55 2.55 8.99 -25.89
CA GLY A 55 1.83 9.54 -24.73
C GLY A 55 1.45 8.47 -23.71
N ILE A 56 1.19 8.91 -22.46
CA ILE A 56 0.96 7.99 -21.31
C ILE A 56 -0.09 6.91 -21.59
N ASP A 57 -1.17 7.23 -22.27
CA ASP A 57 -2.23 6.27 -22.59
C ASP A 57 -1.76 5.19 -23.58
N GLY A 58 -0.95 5.58 -24.57
CA GLY A 58 -0.33 4.64 -25.49
C GLY A 58 0.66 3.72 -24.76
N ARG A 59 1.46 4.28 -23.86
CA ARG A 59 2.40 3.55 -23.01
C ARG A 59 1.71 2.53 -22.12
N VAL A 60 0.62 2.92 -21.46
CA VAL A 60 -0.19 2.00 -20.63
C VAL A 60 -0.82 0.90 -21.48
N ARG A 61 -1.31 1.19 -22.70
CA ARG A 61 -1.85 0.16 -23.60
C ARG A 61 -0.79 -0.86 -24.01
N GLN A 62 0.40 -0.39 -24.40
CA GLN A 62 1.50 -1.26 -24.78
C GLN A 62 1.98 -2.14 -23.62
N PHE A 63 2.13 -1.55 -22.44
CA PHE A 63 2.46 -2.29 -21.21
C PHE A 63 1.44 -3.40 -20.94
N ARG A 64 0.13 -3.08 -20.96
CA ARG A 64 -0.93 -4.06 -20.74
C ARG A 64 -0.91 -5.18 -21.77
N TYR A 65 -0.70 -4.84 -23.03
CA TYR A 65 -0.59 -5.82 -24.13
C TYR A 65 0.57 -6.79 -23.88
N ASN A 66 1.78 -6.26 -23.62
CA ASN A 66 2.97 -7.06 -23.36
C ASN A 66 2.78 -7.99 -22.15
N TYR A 67 2.26 -7.44 -21.06
CA TYR A 67 1.96 -8.20 -19.84
C TYR A 67 0.94 -9.32 -20.08
N LEU A 68 -0.14 -9.04 -20.79
CA LEU A 68 -1.18 -10.03 -21.07
C LEU A 68 -0.68 -11.16 -21.96
N ILE A 69 0.08 -10.84 -23.01
CA ILE A 69 0.67 -11.84 -23.91
C ILE A 69 1.56 -12.81 -23.13
N ASP A 70 2.44 -12.26 -22.28
CA ASP A 70 3.34 -13.07 -21.45
C ASP A 70 2.54 -13.97 -20.47
N LYS A 71 1.58 -13.40 -19.75
CA LYS A 71 0.78 -14.15 -18.79
C LYS A 71 -0.21 -15.14 -19.41
N MET A 72 -0.67 -14.89 -20.63
CA MET A 72 -1.48 -15.88 -21.39
C MET A 72 -0.64 -17.05 -21.89
N SER A 73 0.66 -16.83 -22.12
CA SER A 73 1.60 -17.86 -22.55
C SER A 73 2.00 -18.80 -21.41
N ASP A 74 1.82 -18.39 -20.15
CA ASP A 74 2.08 -19.20 -18.95
C ASP A 74 0.78 -19.56 -18.23
N PRO A 75 0.29 -20.82 -18.37
CA PRO A 75 -0.93 -21.27 -17.67
C PRO A 75 -0.82 -21.25 -16.15
N SER A 76 0.40 -21.29 -15.59
CA SER A 76 0.66 -21.30 -14.15
C SER A 76 0.71 -19.89 -13.53
N ALA A 77 0.69 -18.83 -14.35
CA ALA A 77 0.78 -17.46 -13.88
C ALA A 77 -0.39 -17.11 -12.97
N ASP A 78 -0.09 -16.64 -11.76
CA ASP A 78 -1.09 -16.12 -10.84
C ASP A 78 -1.72 -14.84 -11.42
N ARG A 79 -3.00 -14.93 -11.74
CA ARG A 79 -3.81 -13.84 -12.30
C ARG A 79 -4.62 -13.09 -11.25
N SER A 80 -4.60 -13.54 -9.99
CA SER A 80 -5.48 -13.03 -8.93
C SER A 80 -5.04 -11.66 -8.38
N GLY A 81 -3.79 -11.28 -8.58
CA GLY A 81 -3.20 -10.08 -7.98
C GLY A 81 -3.49 -8.75 -8.70
N PHE A 82 -4.20 -8.76 -9.84
CA PHE A 82 -4.33 -7.59 -10.71
C PHE A 82 -5.78 -7.25 -11.08
N GLY A 83 -6.70 -7.27 -10.12
CA GLY A 83 -8.08 -6.80 -10.34
C GLY A 83 -8.11 -5.44 -11.04
N ASP A 84 -7.27 -4.54 -10.59
CA ASP A 84 -7.13 -3.17 -11.10
C ASP A 84 -6.44 -3.07 -12.46
N PHE A 85 -5.83 -4.13 -12.95
CA PHE A 85 -5.12 -4.14 -14.24
C PHE A 85 -6.08 -4.04 -15.44
N PHE A 86 -7.34 -4.41 -15.29
CA PHE A 86 -8.27 -4.52 -16.40
C PHE A 86 -8.80 -3.18 -16.92
N THR A 87 -8.76 -2.12 -16.13
CA THR A 87 -9.08 -0.77 -16.61
C THR A 87 -7.81 0.04 -16.90
N MET A 88 -7.92 1.00 -17.82
CA MET A 88 -6.79 1.88 -18.16
C MET A 88 -6.39 2.79 -17.01
N SER A 89 -7.38 3.33 -16.27
CA SER A 89 -7.15 4.21 -15.14
C SER A 89 -6.46 3.50 -14.00
N GLU A 90 -6.97 2.34 -13.61
CA GLU A 90 -6.41 1.54 -12.52
C GLU A 90 -5.00 1.04 -12.84
N CYS A 91 -4.77 0.56 -14.08
CA CYS A 91 -3.44 0.16 -14.51
C CYS A 91 -2.46 1.35 -14.50
N ARG A 92 -2.91 2.53 -14.94
CA ARG A 92 -2.12 3.75 -14.88
C ARG A 92 -1.76 4.13 -13.44
N ASP A 93 -2.74 4.14 -12.54
CA ASP A 93 -2.53 4.48 -11.14
C ASP A 93 -1.60 3.47 -10.46
N GLN A 94 -1.70 2.21 -10.83
CA GLN A 94 -0.91 1.16 -10.20
C GLN A 94 0.54 1.13 -10.65
N PHE A 95 0.81 1.34 -11.94
CA PHE A 95 2.13 1.13 -12.52
C PHE A 95 2.80 2.42 -13.01
N PHE A 96 2.03 3.45 -13.29
CA PHE A 96 2.52 4.68 -13.95
C PHE A 96 2.21 5.95 -13.19
N HIS A 97 1.84 5.85 -11.90
CA HIS A 97 1.66 7.05 -11.10
C HIS A 97 2.97 7.82 -11.02
N ILE A 98 2.91 9.13 -11.30
CA ILE A 98 4.10 10.00 -11.39
C ILE A 98 4.75 10.14 -10.02
N GLN A 99 3.95 10.19 -8.96
CA GLN A 99 4.40 10.41 -7.59
C GLN A 99 3.80 9.35 -6.67
N GLU A 100 4.66 8.53 -6.09
CA GLU A 100 4.27 7.45 -5.19
C GLU A 100 5.24 7.37 -4.03
N HIS A 101 4.73 7.58 -2.83
CA HIS A 101 5.46 7.34 -1.59
C HIS A 101 5.05 5.98 -1.02
N ARG A 102 6.03 5.15 -0.72
CA ARG A 102 5.84 3.85 -0.08
C ARG A 102 6.32 3.95 1.35
N TYR A 103 5.69 3.19 2.21
CA TYR A 103 5.95 3.21 3.64
C TYR A 103 6.34 1.83 4.13
N ALA A 104 7.31 1.78 5.03
CA ALA A 104 7.51 0.66 5.94
C ALA A 104 6.78 0.94 7.27
N ILE A 105 6.44 -0.11 8.01
CA ILE A 105 5.74 0.04 9.31
C ILE A 105 6.50 0.96 10.30
N PRO A 106 7.84 0.92 10.41
CA PRO A 106 8.58 1.87 11.24
C PRO A 106 8.38 3.34 10.86
N GLU A 107 8.20 3.65 9.58
CA GLU A 107 7.93 5.02 9.11
C GLU A 107 6.51 5.46 9.49
N ILE A 108 5.52 4.54 9.42
CA ILE A 108 4.17 4.79 9.93
C ILE A 108 4.23 5.10 11.43
N LYS A 109 5.00 4.32 12.21
CA LYS A 109 5.19 4.55 13.65
C LYS A 109 5.76 5.93 13.94
N LYS A 110 6.80 6.34 13.18
CA LYS A 110 7.42 7.66 13.29
C LYS A 110 6.42 8.78 12.95
N SER A 111 5.68 8.63 11.85
CA SER A 111 4.67 9.62 11.42
C SER A 111 3.55 9.79 12.44
N LEU A 112 3.04 8.70 13.01
CA LEU A 112 2.03 8.74 14.06
C LEU A 112 2.54 9.46 15.33
N ALA A 113 3.78 9.19 15.74
CA ALA A 113 4.39 9.86 16.88
C ALA A 113 4.57 11.37 16.63
N GLU A 114 5.03 11.75 15.43
CA GLU A 114 5.21 13.16 15.04
C GLU A 114 3.87 13.93 15.01
N LEU A 115 2.79 13.25 14.58
CA LEU A 115 1.45 13.82 14.51
C LEU A 115 0.67 13.72 15.83
N ASN A 116 1.28 13.17 16.88
CA ASN A 116 0.63 12.88 18.16
C ASN A 116 -0.67 12.07 17.98
N LEU A 117 -0.61 11.00 17.19
CA LEU A 117 -1.71 10.08 16.94
C LEU A 117 -1.41 8.72 17.55
N SER A 118 -2.41 8.09 18.15
CA SER A 118 -2.32 6.73 18.67
C SER A 118 -2.78 5.72 17.64
N PHE A 119 -2.01 4.69 17.38
CA PHE A 119 -2.38 3.55 16.55
C PHE A 119 -3.48 2.73 17.23
N LEU A 120 -4.52 2.37 16.50
CA LEU A 120 -5.65 1.57 17.00
C LEU A 120 -5.70 0.15 16.44
N GLY A 121 -4.96 -0.10 15.36
CA GLY A 121 -4.92 -1.41 14.69
C GLY A 121 -4.97 -1.29 13.18
N PHE A 122 -4.47 -2.33 12.51
CA PHE A 122 -4.66 -2.49 11.07
C PHE A 122 -6.08 -3.00 10.76
N ASP A 123 -6.66 -2.45 9.71
CA ASP A 123 -7.89 -2.97 9.09
C ASP A 123 -7.47 -4.02 8.05
N THR A 124 -7.49 -5.28 8.46
CA THR A 124 -6.95 -6.39 7.68
C THR A 124 -8.02 -7.45 7.39
N GLN A 125 -7.76 -8.25 6.36
CA GLN A 125 -8.56 -9.45 6.11
C GLN A 125 -8.52 -10.40 7.31
N PRO A 126 -9.61 -11.11 7.62
CA PRO A 126 -9.68 -12.04 8.75
C PRO A 126 -8.56 -13.10 8.74
N THR A 127 -8.15 -13.56 7.57
CA THR A 127 -7.08 -14.54 7.39
C THR A 127 -5.73 -14.01 7.87
N LEU A 128 -5.39 -12.76 7.56
CA LEU A 128 -4.17 -12.12 8.03
C LEU A 128 -4.20 -11.95 9.54
N ARG A 129 -5.32 -11.46 10.09
CA ARG A 129 -5.48 -11.28 11.53
C ARG A 129 -5.30 -12.59 12.28
N LEU A 130 -5.97 -13.66 11.86
CA LEU A 130 -5.84 -14.98 12.48
C LEU A 130 -4.41 -15.53 12.42
N SER A 131 -3.72 -15.32 11.29
CA SER A 131 -2.32 -15.71 11.14
C SER A 131 -1.40 -14.91 12.08
N PHE A 132 -1.63 -13.62 12.23
CA PHE A 132 -0.89 -12.79 13.18
C PHE A 132 -1.13 -13.24 14.62
N GLU A 133 -2.40 -13.44 15.03
CA GLU A 133 -2.78 -13.88 16.38
C GLU A 133 -2.15 -15.24 16.75
N LYS A 134 -2.00 -16.14 15.80
CA LYS A 134 -1.30 -17.42 15.99
C LYS A 134 0.17 -17.24 16.37
N ASN A 135 0.85 -16.24 15.80
CA ASN A 135 2.25 -15.95 16.10
C ASN A 135 2.41 -15.06 17.35
N TYR A 136 1.42 -14.21 17.62
CA TYR A 136 1.39 -13.26 18.73
C TYR A 136 0.07 -13.38 19.50
N PRO A 137 -0.03 -14.37 20.41
CA PRO A 137 -1.31 -14.71 21.08
C PRO A 137 -1.78 -13.67 22.10
N ASN A 138 -0.92 -12.72 22.50
CA ASN A 138 -1.35 -11.63 23.36
C ASN A 138 -2.16 -10.59 22.55
N PRO A 139 -3.45 -10.33 22.88
CA PRO A 139 -4.28 -9.38 22.15
C PRO A 139 -3.69 -7.96 22.06
N GLN A 140 -2.88 -7.56 23.06
CA GLN A 140 -2.23 -6.25 23.04
C GLN A 140 -1.15 -6.12 21.94
N ASP A 141 -0.66 -7.22 21.39
CA ASP A 141 0.35 -7.18 20.35
C ASP A 141 -0.22 -6.67 19.02
N GLN A 142 -1.54 -6.78 18.80
CA GLN A 142 -2.22 -6.18 17.66
C GLN A 142 -2.12 -4.64 17.63
N LEU A 143 -1.88 -4.02 18.78
CA LEU A 143 -1.72 -2.57 18.92
C LEU A 143 -0.25 -2.12 18.84
N LYS A 144 0.68 -3.04 18.65
CA LYS A 144 2.12 -2.78 18.61
C LYS A 144 2.65 -2.88 17.19
N LEU A 145 2.95 -1.73 16.58
CA LEU A 145 3.52 -1.67 15.23
C LEU A 145 4.82 -2.46 15.09
N ASP A 146 5.64 -2.56 16.15
CA ASP A 146 6.88 -3.35 16.11
C ASP A 146 6.59 -4.85 15.90
N LYS A 147 5.50 -5.38 16.48
CA LYS A 147 5.10 -6.78 16.28
C LYS A 147 4.57 -7.03 14.87
N TRP A 148 3.86 -6.07 14.31
CA TRP A 148 3.44 -6.13 12.91
C TRP A 148 4.64 -6.02 11.96
N TRP A 149 5.65 -5.23 12.30
CA TRP A 149 6.88 -5.16 11.53
C TRP A 149 7.65 -6.47 11.54
N GLU A 150 7.87 -7.09 12.72
CA GLU A 150 8.48 -8.43 12.84
C GLU A 150 7.72 -9.45 11.99
N TYR A 151 6.38 -9.42 12.05
CA TYR A 151 5.52 -10.33 11.30
C TYR A 151 5.65 -10.12 9.78
N GLU A 152 5.63 -8.88 9.32
CA GLU A 152 5.73 -8.54 7.89
C GLU A 152 7.09 -8.93 7.31
N GLN A 153 8.18 -8.78 8.07
CA GLN A 153 9.52 -9.23 7.62
C GLN A 153 9.55 -10.74 7.35
N ALA A 154 8.85 -11.53 8.14
CA ALA A 154 8.71 -12.98 7.95
C ALA A 154 7.66 -13.32 6.86
N ASN A 155 6.72 -12.42 6.56
CA ASN A 155 5.59 -12.59 5.64
C ASN A 155 5.45 -11.37 4.71
N PRO A 156 6.35 -11.15 3.75
CA PRO A 156 6.43 -9.89 3.00
C PRO A 156 5.20 -9.52 2.17
N ASN A 157 4.29 -10.46 1.95
CA ASN A 157 3.04 -10.25 1.22
C ASN A 157 1.81 -10.11 2.14
N ALA A 158 2.03 -10.04 3.47
CA ALA A 158 0.95 -10.05 4.46
C ALA A 158 -0.11 -8.96 4.23
N PHE A 159 0.32 -7.74 3.95
CA PHE A 159 -0.57 -6.59 3.70
C PHE A 159 -0.95 -6.41 2.23
N GLY A 160 -0.50 -7.30 1.35
CA GLY A 160 -0.61 -7.06 -0.09
C GLY A 160 0.13 -5.77 -0.46
N ARG A 161 -0.55 -4.83 -1.09
CA ARG A 161 0.08 -3.59 -1.59
C ARG A 161 -0.17 -2.36 -0.73
N MET A 162 -1.03 -2.46 0.29
CA MET A 162 -1.52 -1.30 1.03
C MET A 162 -1.75 -1.62 2.50
N TYR A 163 -1.24 -0.76 3.36
CA TYR A 163 -1.65 -0.72 4.76
C TYR A 163 -2.94 0.07 4.89
N ASN A 164 -3.95 -0.51 5.52
CA ASN A 164 -5.14 0.18 5.99
C ASN A 164 -5.14 0.09 7.51
N PHE A 165 -5.23 1.22 8.20
CA PHE A 165 -5.20 1.25 9.66
C PHE A 165 -6.00 2.41 10.25
N TRP A 166 -6.37 2.23 11.50
CA TRP A 166 -7.05 3.25 12.29
C TRP A 166 -6.08 3.91 13.25
N CYS A 167 -6.22 5.22 13.40
CA CYS A 167 -5.51 5.99 14.42
C CYS A 167 -6.45 7.01 15.08
N ARG A 168 -6.07 7.47 16.28
CA ARG A 168 -6.85 8.36 17.13
C ARG A 168 -6.03 9.57 17.55
N LYS A 169 -6.66 10.75 17.54
CA LYS A 169 -6.16 11.93 18.22
C LYS A 169 -6.38 11.80 19.73
N PRO A 170 -5.39 12.03 20.60
CA PRO A 170 -5.57 12.03 22.06
C PRO A 170 -6.70 12.99 22.50
N ILE A 171 -7.26 12.71 23.69
CA ILE A 171 -8.27 13.57 24.34
C ILE A 171 -7.59 14.79 24.97
#